data_0e05c26363a5f05c639eac8954a8870b
#
_entry.id   0e05c26363a5f05c639eac8954a8870b
#
_cell.length_a   1.000
_cell.length_b   1.000
_cell.length_c   1.000
_cell.angle_alpha   90.00
_cell.angle_beta   90.00
_cell.angle_gamma   90.00
#
_symmetry.space_group_name_H-M   'P 1'
#
loop_
_entity.id
_entity.type
_entity.pdbx_description
1 polymer ?
#
loop_
_entity_poly.entity_id
_entity_poly.type
_entity_poly.pdbx_seq_one_letter_code
_entity_poly.pdbx_strand_id
1 'polypeptide(L)'
;VRTFYEPDEDEEFEAAKDLIVRRCAAWAAERGSRADEAVLAAALDSRHVSVDGRLAYWGRDQVRRFLCEYVPRHIIADQDVLERAPESLLTLLRHLADTGLLDPRGLDPDALPAAISEAAADYPDIVADPRRQSLAKYWTLLALDHGVDLEDQDALDRFQQDIDAGRVPCDHELLDELAIAQFLGEDQEDGRAFAQPPVALPPPAEVAEAAARSETVRRLTLLYEWADDQPLTAKGRLRAADARELAALLGVESPQMLLAWARTAGLVRVVKGRLRRIAKAAPLVRDPEALWRRAFERFFELGAEIGTGDSILSEWFDEIIPDVLNTLYGMPSPLPVARLQETVWLACQEKYLVEDDEHWRAGVDADLDAAFAALATLGAVELTHGIADALYSSDLRPSDDGDEPPPLPPEVCERLLVVLAEPGPLVHLTPLGTSATRARMLADGRDVPLLGELAGAPPAGLLGVLAQHYPEEEAAIELAGWLSAHDGDTEPLLQAVRDCPYRTRASAMLAVLAGAHPDGPALLTRLRHDRVIGPIAMTALVEEGRLSHDDLTADDQLAMLTEAMLALLEMGGPEAVHDQLATLPTPAAHELVQAVATSPHPAPTALTDFHTLIATPLLRPH
;
A
#
# COMPACT_ATOMS: atom_id res chain seq x y z
N VAL A 1 9.18 -16.99 2.61
CA VAL A 1 8.06 -16.34 1.92
C VAL A 1 7.72 -15.05 2.60
N ARG A 2 7.79 -13.96 1.85
CA ARG A 2 7.28 -12.64 2.22
C ARG A 2 5.80 -12.53 1.85
N THR A 3 5.11 -11.55 2.42
CA THR A 3 3.71 -11.21 2.06
C THR A 3 3.59 -9.83 1.41
N PHE A 4 4.74 -9.28 1.01
CA PHE A 4 4.88 -8.05 0.25
C PHE A 4 6.13 -8.18 -0.65
N TYR A 5 5.99 -7.76 -1.91
CA TYR A 5 7.05 -7.70 -2.93
C TYR A 5 6.92 -6.38 -3.67
N GLU A 6 8.06 -5.76 -3.99
CA GLU A 6 8.07 -4.57 -4.85
C GLU A 6 7.70 -4.94 -6.29
N PRO A 7 7.26 -3.99 -7.11
CA PRO A 7 6.84 -4.27 -8.48
C PRO A 7 7.95 -4.82 -9.40
N ASP A 8 9.22 -4.64 -9.05
CA ASP A 8 10.39 -5.15 -9.77
C ASP A 8 10.90 -6.49 -9.24
N GLU A 9 10.27 -7.04 -8.19
CA GLU A 9 10.59 -8.37 -7.61
C GLU A 9 9.67 -9.48 -8.18
N ASP A 10 9.40 -9.45 -9.48
CA ASP A 10 8.46 -10.39 -10.12
C ASP A 10 8.87 -11.86 -9.95
N GLU A 11 10.16 -12.19 -10.09
CA GLU A 11 10.64 -13.58 -9.99
C GLU A 11 10.47 -14.14 -8.57
N GLU A 12 10.77 -13.35 -7.55
CA GLU A 12 10.59 -13.72 -6.15
C GLU A 12 9.12 -13.84 -5.78
N PHE A 13 8.27 -12.95 -6.31
CA PHE A 13 6.82 -13.04 -6.13
C PHE A 13 6.26 -14.30 -6.75
N GLU A 14 6.62 -14.62 -8.00
CA GLU A 14 6.14 -15.84 -8.68
C GLU A 14 6.56 -17.12 -7.92
N ALA A 15 7.81 -17.19 -7.47
CA ALA A 15 8.29 -18.32 -6.67
C ALA A 15 7.50 -18.48 -5.35
N ALA A 16 7.21 -17.38 -4.68
CA ALA A 16 6.42 -17.39 -3.45
C ALA A 16 4.96 -17.76 -3.70
N LYS A 17 4.36 -17.22 -4.75
CA LYS A 17 2.98 -17.53 -5.18
C LYS A 17 2.83 -19.03 -5.45
N ASP A 18 3.70 -19.60 -6.26
CA ASP A 18 3.70 -21.02 -6.59
C ASP A 18 3.81 -21.89 -5.32
N LEU A 19 4.66 -21.49 -4.39
CA LEU A 19 4.83 -22.21 -3.14
C LEU A 19 3.57 -22.13 -2.27
N ILE A 20 2.97 -20.96 -2.12
CA ILE A 20 1.75 -20.75 -1.33
C ILE A 20 0.59 -21.54 -1.93
N VAL A 21 0.40 -21.44 -3.25
CA VAL A 21 -0.67 -22.16 -3.99
C VAL A 21 -0.53 -23.67 -3.79
N ARG A 22 0.65 -24.22 -4.05
CA ARG A 22 0.93 -25.66 -3.89
C ARG A 22 0.70 -26.15 -2.44
N ARG A 23 1.20 -25.41 -1.44
CA ARG A 23 0.99 -25.76 -0.03
C ARG A 23 -0.47 -25.62 0.39
N CYS A 24 -1.18 -24.61 -0.11
CA CYS A 24 -2.62 -24.43 0.12
C CYS A 24 -3.42 -25.59 -0.49
N ALA A 25 -3.12 -26.00 -1.72
CA ALA A 25 -3.79 -27.13 -2.37
C ALA A 25 -3.57 -28.46 -1.60
N ALA A 26 -2.34 -28.72 -1.14
CA ALA A 26 -2.04 -29.87 -0.31
C ALA A 26 -2.78 -29.83 1.04
N TRP A 27 -2.76 -28.68 1.72
CA TRP A 27 -3.48 -28.43 2.97
C TRP A 27 -5.00 -28.63 2.82
N ALA A 28 -5.57 -28.18 1.70
CA ALA A 28 -6.99 -28.36 1.38
C ALA A 28 -7.33 -29.83 1.16
N ALA A 29 -6.50 -30.56 0.40
CA ALA A 29 -6.68 -31.97 0.13
C ALA A 29 -6.68 -32.82 1.41
N GLU A 30 -5.78 -32.56 2.37
CA GLU A 30 -5.72 -33.23 3.67
C GLU A 30 -7.00 -33.03 4.50
N ARG A 31 -7.68 -31.88 4.33
CA ARG A 31 -8.91 -31.53 5.06
C ARG A 31 -10.19 -31.85 4.29
N GLY A 32 -10.07 -32.42 3.09
CA GLY A 32 -11.21 -32.69 2.22
C GLY A 32 -11.89 -31.43 1.69
N SER A 33 -11.21 -30.28 1.76
CA SER A 33 -11.63 -29.02 1.16
C SER A 33 -11.21 -28.97 -0.29
N ARG A 34 -11.91 -28.18 -1.09
CA ARG A 34 -11.53 -27.92 -2.48
C ARG A 34 -10.91 -26.54 -2.58
N ALA A 35 -9.89 -26.42 -3.41
CA ALA A 35 -9.29 -25.17 -3.81
C ALA A 35 -8.90 -25.30 -5.28
N ASP A 36 -9.27 -24.34 -6.08
CA ASP A 36 -8.83 -24.24 -7.47
C ASP A 36 -7.55 -23.42 -7.52
N GLU A 37 -6.47 -24.01 -8.03
CA GLU A 37 -5.14 -23.38 -8.03
C GLU A 37 -5.13 -22.09 -8.86
N ALA A 38 -5.90 -22.01 -9.95
CA ALA A 38 -6.00 -20.78 -10.74
C ALA A 38 -6.66 -19.65 -9.95
N VAL A 39 -7.66 -19.96 -9.12
CA VAL A 39 -8.31 -18.96 -8.25
C VAL A 39 -7.39 -18.54 -7.11
N LEU A 40 -6.61 -19.50 -6.53
CA LEU A 40 -5.64 -19.19 -5.49
C LEU A 40 -4.55 -18.25 -6.02
N ALA A 41 -3.98 -18.56 -7.20
CA ALA A 41 -2.97 -17.74 -7.84
C ALA A 41 -3.52 -16.35 -8.15
N ALA A 42 -4.68 -16.27 -8.80
CA ALA A 42 -5.33 -15.00 -9.11
C ALA A 42 -5.65 -14.13 -7.89
N ALA A 43 -5.95 -14.76 -6.73
CA ALA A 43 -6.15 -14.00 -5.50
C ALA A 43 -4.85 -13.35 -5.00
N LEU A 44 -3.71 -14.03 -5.13
CA LEU A 44 -2.39 -13.47 -4.80
C LEU A 44 -1.98 -12.41 -5.82
N ASP A 45 -2.20 -12.65 -7.12
CA ASP A 45 -1.94 -11.68 -8.18
C ASP A 45 -2.72 -10.37 -7.96
N SER A 46 -4.03 -10.48 -7.68
CA SER A 46 -4.88 -9.32 -7.41
C SER A 46 -4.42 -8.48 -6.23
N ARG A 47 -3.80 -9.12 -5.23
CA ARG A 47 -3.24 -8.41 -4.07
C ARG A 47 -1.87 -7.85 -4.37
N HIS A 48 -1.05 -8.55 -5.17
CA HIS A 48 0.25 -8.07 -5.58
C HIS A 48 0.14 -6.77 -6.38
N VAL A 49 -0.76 -6.68 -7.34
CA VAL A 49 -0.96 -5.48 -8.16
C VAL A 49 -1.81 -4.39 -7.49
N SER A 50 -2.37 -4.65 -6.31
CA SER A 50 -3.18 -3.66 -5.59
C SER A 50 -2.34 -2.50 -5.05
N VAL A 51 -3.02 -1.38 -4.74
CA VAL A 51 -2.40 -0.15 -4.22
C VAL A 51 -1.47 -0.40 -3.03
N ASP A 52 -1.83 -1.30 -2.13
CA ASP A 52 -1.03 -1.61 -0.94
C ASP A 52 -0.08 -2.80 -1.09
N GLY A 53 -0.21 -3.61 -2.14
CA GLY A 53 0.63 -4.77 -2.44
C GLY A 53 0.68 -5.89 -1.40
N ARG A 54 -0.17 -5.86 -0.38
CA ARG A 54 -0.14 -6.78 0.76
C ARG A 54 -0.89 -8.07 0.44
N LEU A 55 -0.17 -9.14 0.11
CA LEU A 55 -0.74 -10.44 -0.27
C LEU A 55 -1.66 -11.05 0.81
N ALA A 56 -1.34 -10.80 2.06
CA ALA A 56 -2.00 -11.42 3.21
C ALA A 56 -2.99 -10.51 3.94
N TYR A 57 -3.15 -9.26 3.51
CA TYR A 57 -4.16 -8.35 4.06
C TYR A 57 -5.49 -8.52 3.34
N TRP A 58 -6.51 -8.93 4.07
CA TRP A 58 -7.85 -9.15 3.55
C TRP A 58 -8.91 -8.54 4.47
N GLY A 59 -9.46 -7.40 4.03
CA GLY A 59 -10.65 -6.79 4.61
C GLY A 59 -11.92 -7.18 3.82
N ARG A 60 -13.09 -6.66 4.22
CA ARG A 60 -14.35 -6.88 3.48
C ARG A 60 -14.28 -6.33 2.06
N ASP A 61 -13.64 -5.17 1.89
CA ASP A 61 -13.51 -4.53 0.58
C ASP A 61 -12.59 -5.33 -0.35
N GLN A 62 -11.47 -5.89 0.15
CA GLN A 62 -10.57 -6.74 -0.63
C GLN A 62 -11.26 -8.03 -1.08
N VAL A 63 -12.02 -8.67 -0.18
CA VAL A 63 -12.83 -9.85 -0.53
C VAL A 63 -13.84 -9.50 -1.62
N ARG A 64 -14.55 -8.39 -1.49
CA ARG A 64 -15.56 -7.96 -2.47
C ARG A 64 -14.90 -7.58 -3.81
N ARG A 65 -13.83 -6.80 -3.80
CA ARG A 65 -13.10 -6.42 -5.01
C ARG A 65 -12.60 -7.64 -5.77
N PHE A 66 -11.99 -8.60 -5.06
CA PHE A 66 -11.54 -9.83 -5.70
C PHE A 66 -12.70 -10.58 -6.37
N LEU A 67 -13.78 -10.90 -5.63
CA LEU A 67 -14.88 -11.69 -6.16
C LEU A 67 -15.72 -10.94 -7.21
N CYS A 68 -16.04 -9.66 -6.97
CA CYS A 68 -17.01 -8.93 -7.78
C CYS A 68 -16.40 -8.05 -8.89
N GLU A 69 -15.08 -7.82 -8.85
CA GLU A 69 -14.39 -6.98 -9.82
C GLU A 69 -13.27 -7.75 -10.51
N TYR A 70 -12.29 -8.31 -9.77
CA TYR A 70 -11.12 -8.98 -10.34
C TYR A 70 -11.47 -10.30 -11.06
N VAL A 71 -12.21 -11.20 -10.40
CA VAL A 71 -12.59 -12.50 -11.01
C VAL A 71 -13.37 -12.33 -12.33
N PRO A 72 -14.42 -11.49 -12.38
CA PRO A 72 -15.16 -11.28 -13.65
C PRO A 72 -14.29 -10.69 -14.75
N ARG A 73 -13.35 -9.81 -14.41
CA ARG A 73 -12.49 -9.10 -15.39
C ARG A 73 -11.36 -9.95 -15.93
N HIS A 74 -10.66 -10.71 -15.07
CA HIS A 74 -9.35 -11.28 -15.40
C HIS A 74 -9.32 -12.81 -15.49
N ILE A 75 -10.11 -13.53 -14.68
CA ILE A 75 -9.99 -15.00 -14.64
C ILE A 75 -10.71 -15.63 -15.85
N ILE A 76 -9.94 -16.36 -16.65
CA ILE A 76 -10.44 -17.21 -17.73
C ILE A 76 -10.39 -18.66 -17.25
N ALA A 77 -11.54 -19.23 -16.98
CA ALA A 77 -11.68 -20.60 -16.48
C ALA A 77 -13.07 -21.16 -16.83
N ASP A 78 -13.24 -22.46 -16.67
CA ASP A 78 -14.53 -23.11 -16.81
C ASP A 78 -15.57 -22.54 -15.83
N GLN A 79 -16.84 -22.52 -16.24
CA GLN A 79 -17.92 -21.93 -15.46
C GLN A 79 -18.01 -22.52 -14.03
N ASP A 80 -17.76 -23.80 -13.87
CA ASP A 80 -17.79 -24.48 -12.56
C ASP A 80 -16.62 -24.08 -11.64
N VAL A 81 -15.49 -23.63 -12.19
CA VAL A 81 -14.37 -23.03 -11.44
C VAL A 81 -14.76 -21.64 -10.97
N LEU A 82 -15.31 -20.81 -11.87
CA LEU A 82 -15.76 -19.46 -11.53
C LEU A 82 -16.84 -19.49 -10.44
N GLU A 83 -17.83 -20.40 -10.55
CA GLU A 83 -18.88 -20.53 -9.53
C GLU A 83 -18.33 -20.90 -8.13
N ARG A 84 -17.20 -21.60 -8.08
CA ARG A 84 -16.53 -22.01 -6.82
C ARG A 84 -15.45 -21.04 -6.34
N ALA A 85 -15.18 -19.94 -7.02
CA ALA A 85 -14.17 -18.99 -6.61
C ALA A 85 -14.34 -18.49 -5.15
N PRO A 86 -15.56 -18.23 -4.63
CA PRO A 86 -15.75 -17.88 -3.22
C PRO A 86 -15.26 -18.97 -2.25
N GLU A 87 -15.48 -20.26 -2.57
CA GLU A 87 -15.02 -21.38 -1.75
C GLU A 87 -13.49 -21.51 -1.78
N SER A 88 -12.88 -21.35 -2.96
CA SER A 88 -11.44 -21.37 -3.13
C SER A 88 -10.75 -20.21 -2.39
N LEU A 89 -11.30 -19.00 -2.46
CA LEU A 89 -10.82 -17.86 -1.69
C LEU A 89 -10.90 -18.12 -0.18
N LEU A 90 -12.03 -18.63 0.32
CA LEU A 90 -12.15 -18.97 1.74
C LEU A 90 -11.10 -20.01 2.17
N THR A 91 -10.79 -20.97 1.31
CA THR A 91 -9.77 -21.99 1.56
C THR A 91 -8.38 -21.35 1.64
N LEU A 92 -8.04 -20.43 0.73
CA LEU A 92 -6.78 -19.67 0.80
C LEU A 92 -6.67 -18.89 2.11
N LEU A 93 -7.70 -18.10 2.45
CA LEU A 93 -7.66 -17.25 3.65
C LEU A 93 -7.53 -18.07 4.95
N ARG A 94 -8.16 -19.24 5.01
CA ARG A 94 -7.99 -20.17 6.12
C ARG A 94 -6.58 -20.75 6.17
N HIS A 95 -6.00 -21.09 5.02
CA HIS A 95 -4.62 -21.54 4.94
C HIS A 95 -3.64 -20.45 5.41
N LEU A 96 -3.83 -19.18 4.96
CA LEU A 96 -3.01 -18.06 5.42
C LEU A 96 -3.14 -17.86 6.95
N ALA A 97 -4.34 -18.02 7.50
CA ALA A 97 -4.55 -17.94 8.95
C ALA A 97 -3.86 -19.09 9.71
N ASP A 98 -4.05 -20.35 9.27
CA ASP A 98 -3.46 -21.54 9.92
C ASP A 98 -1.92 -21.51 9.87
N THR A 99 -1.33 -20.89 8.84
CA THR A 99 0.13 -20.77 8.66
C THR A 99 0.73 -19.49 9.25
N GLY A 100 -0.10 -18.63 9.88
CA GLY A 100 0.34 -17.38 10.47
C GLY A 100 0.76 -16.30 9.44
N LEU A 101 0.37 -16.48 8.16
CA LEU A 101 0.62 -15.48 7.12
C LEU A 101 -0.41 -14.35 7.13
N LEU A 102 -1.67 -14.62 7.51
CA LEU A 102 -2.75 -13.63 7.46
C LEU A 102 -2.40 -12.38 8.29
N ASP A 103 -2.53 -11.22 7.67
CA ASP A 103 -2.27 -9.93 8.33
C ASP A 103 -3.35 -9.68 9.41
N PRO A 104 -3.00 -9.54 10.69
CA PRO A 104 -3.94 -9.37 11.79
C PRO A 104 -4.68 -8.02 11.75
N ARG A 105 -4.25 -7.07 10.90
CA ARG A 105 -4.95 -5.79 10.68
C ARG A 105 -6.16 -5.93 9.75
N GLY A 106 -6.31 -7.09 9.09
CA GLY A 106 -7.44 -7.45 8.24
C GLY A 106 -8.61 -8.06 9.01
N LEU A 107 -9.35 -8.94 8.33
CA LEU A 107 -10.45 -9.69 8.94
C LEU A 107 -9.94 -10.73 9.93
N ASP A 108 -10.62 -10.80 11.08
CA ASP A 108 -10.46 -11.92 11.99
C ASP A 108 -10.80 -13.25 11.26
N PRO A 109 -10.01 -14.33 11.47
CA PRO A 109 -10.29 -15.64 10.86
C PRO A 109 -11.72 -16.15 11.06
N ASP A 110 -12.34 -15.87 12.20
CA ASP A 110 -13.73 -16.25 12.48
C ASP A 110 -14.75 -15.43 11.67
N ALA A 111 -14.39 -14.24 11.20
CA ALA A 111 -15.23 -13.38 10.38
C ALA A 111 -15.16 -13.69 8.87
N LEU A 112 -14.16 -14.44 8.41
CA LEU A 112 -13.93 -14.75 6.99
C LEU A 112 -15.15 -15.41 6.31
N PRO A 113 -15.81 -16.45 6.90
CA PRO A 113 -16.95 -17.08 6.24
C PRO A 113 -18.13 -16.11 6.02
N ALA A 114 -18.35 -15.20 6.97
CA ALA A 114 -19.43 -14.21 6.86
C ALA A 114 -19.12 -13.17 5.77
N ALA A 115 -17.88 -12.68 5.70
CA ALA A 115 -17.47 -11.72 4.68
C ALA A 115 -17.52 -12.31 3.27
N ILE A 116 -17.07 -13.56 3.10
CA ILE A 116 -17.18 -14.27 1.82
C ILE A 116 -18.64 -14.48 1.43
N SER A 117 -19.49 -14.92 2.38
CA SER A 117 -20.92 -15.12 2.11
C SER A 117 -21.65 -13.83 1.73
N GLU A 118 -21.27 -12.70 2.32
CA GLU A 118 -21.81 -11.38 1.99
C GLU A 118 -21.42 -10.97 0.57
N ALA A 119 -20.15 -11.08 0.20
CA ALA A 119 -19.66 -10.77 -1.15
C ALA A 119 -20.21 -11.74 -2.21
N ALA A 120 -20.43 -13.01 -1.84
CA ALA A 120 -20.97 -14.04 -2.73
C ALA A 120 -22.49 -13.92 -2.97
N ALA A 121 -23.20 -13.05 -2.31
CA ALA A 121 -24.65 -12.93 -2.46
C ALA A 121 -25.08 -12.55 -3.89
N ASP A 122 -24.37 -11.60 -4.51
CA ASP A 122 -24.63 -11.11 -5.87
C ASP A 122 -23.63 -11.70 -6.89
N TYR A 123 -22.67 -12.50 -6.46
CA TYR A 123 -21.56 -13.01 -7.25
C TYR A 123 -22.00 -13.81 -8.51
N PRO A 124 -22.99 -14.74 -8.44
CA PRO A 124 -23.42 -15.49 -9.62
C PRO A 124 -23.92 -14.59 -10.75
N ASP A 125 -24.66 -13.54 -10.44
CA ASP A 125 -25.16 -12.58 -11.41
C ASP A 125 -24.03 -11.72 -11.98
N ILE A 126 -23.07 -11.34 -11.14
CA ILE A 126 -21.91 -10.53 -11.52
C ILE A 126 -20.98 -11.29 -12.46
N VAL A 127 -20.65 -12.54 -12.16
CA VAL A 127 -19.73 -13.34 -12.99
C VAL A 127 -20.37 -13.77 -14.31
N ALA A 128 -21.68 -13.83 -14.37
CA ALA A 128 -22.44 -14.14 -15.59
C ALA A 128 -22.65 -12.91 -16.50
N ASP A 129 -22.42 -11.69 -16.00
CA ASP A 129 -22.61 -10.47 -16.81
C ASP A 129 -21.36 -10.17 -17.65
N PRO A 130 -21.42 -10.29 -19.00
CA PRO A 130 -20.27 -10.03 -19.87
C PRO A 130 -19.79 -8.58 -19.85
N ARG A 131 -20.61 -7.62 -19.38
CA ARG A 131 -20.20 -6.22 -19.18
C ARG A 131 -19.19 -6.03 -18.06
N ARG A 132 -19.01 -7.04 -17.22
CA ARG A 132 -18.03 -7.06 -16.13
C ARG A 132 -16.67 -7.60 -16.54
N GLN A 133 -16.56 -8.11 -17.76
CA GLN A 133 -15.28 -8.61 -18.29
C GLN A 133 -14.39 -7.44 -18.74
N SER A 134 -13.07 -7.66 -18.76
CA SER A 134 -12.17 -6.78 -19.49
C SER A 134 -12.31 -7.03 -21.01
N LEU A 135 -11.94 -6.03 -21.80
CA LEU A 135 -11.93 -6.18 -23.26
C LEU A 135 -11.02 -7.34 -23.69
N ALA A 136 -9.85 -7.48 -23.05
CA ALA A 136 -8.90 -8.56 -23.29
C ALA A 136 -9.51 -9.94 -23.01
N LYS A 137 -10.20 -10.11 -21.88
CA LYS A 137 -10.89 -11.36 -21.53
C LYS A 137 -12.00 -11.69 -22.54
N TYR A 138 -12.81 -10.71 -22.93
CA TYR A 138 -13.86 -10.90 -23.93
C TYR A 138 -13.29 -11.42 -25.26
N TRP A 139 -12.21 -10.80 -25.75
CA TRP A 139 -11.52 -11.24 -26.97
C TRP A 139 -10.94 -12.63 -26.86
N THR A 140 -10.31 -12.95 -25.73
CA THR A 140 -9.76 -14.29 -25.49
C THR A 140 -10.84 -15.36 -25.49
N LEU A 141 -11.96 -15.12 -24.80
CA LEU A 141 -13.08 -16.06 -24.77
C LEU A 141 -13.71 -16.23 -26.15
N LEU A 142 -13.88 -15.15 -26.91
CA LEU A 142 -14.40 -15.19 -28.27
C LEU A 142 -13.47 -15.99 -29.20
N ALA A 143 -12.17 -15.84 -29.09
CA ALA A 143 -11.18 -16.60 -29.85
C ALA A 143 -11.23 -18.09 -29.49
N LEU A 144 -11.30 -18.44 -28.20
CA LEU A 144 -11.43 -19.81 -27.72
C LEU A 144 -12.73 -20.47 -28.22
N ASP A 145 -13.87 -19.77 -28.20
CA ASP A 145 -15.17 -20.26 -28.72
C ASP A 145 -15.12 -20.57 -30.21
N HIS A 146 -14.26 -19.88 -30.97
CA HIS A 146 -14.01 -20.12 -32.37
C HIS A 146 -12.89 -21.11 -32.66
N GLY A 147 -12.31 -21.72 -31.61
CA GLY A 147 -11.26 -22.73 -31.73
C GLY A 147 -9.90 -22.17 -32.19
N VAL A 148 -9.64 -20.89 -31.94
CA VAL A 148 -8.37 -20.24 -32.27
C VAL A 148 -7.33 -20.69 -31.25
N ASP A 149 -6.16 -21.12 -31.71
CA ASP A 149 -5.01 -21.39 -30.87
C ASP A 149 -4.39 -20.06 -30.47
N LEU A 150 -4.39 -19.79 -29.17
CA LEU A 150 -3.85 -18.52 -28.60
C LEU A 150 -2.32 -18.44 -28.63
N GLU A 151 -1.62 -19.57 -28.84
CA GLU A 151 -0.16 -19.61 -28.98
C GLU A 151 0.28 -19.38 -30.45
N ASP A 152 -0.65 -19.50 -31.42
CA ASP A 152 -0.38 -19.27 -32.83
C ASP A 152 -0.72 -17.81 -33.23
N GLN A 153 0.31 -16.96 -33.34
CA GLN A 153 0.16 -15.55 -33.74
C GLN A 153 -0.51 -15.40 -35.12
N ASP A 154 -0.20 -16.29 -36.08
CA ASP A 154 -0.82 -16.25 -37.41
C ASP A 154 -2.31 -16.60 -37.33
N ALA A 155 -2.73 -17.44 -36.39
CA ALA A 155 -4.14 -17.75 -36.16
C ALA A 155 -4.88 -16.56 -35.53
N LEU A 156 -4.25 -15.88 -34.55
CA LEU A 156 -4.79 -14.68 -33.94
C LEU A 156 -4.94 -13.53 -34.96
N ASP A 157 -3.94 -13.30 -35.80
CA ASP A 157 -3.99 -12.28 -36.85
C ASP A 157 -5.08 -12.54 -37.88
N ARG A 158 -5.29 -13.81 -38.27
CA ARG A 158 -6.41 -14.22 -39.15
C ARG A 158 -7.76 -14.01 -38.47
N PHE A 159 -7.87 -14.36 -37.21
CA PHE A 159 -9.09 -14.18 -36.44
C PHE A 159 -9.45 -12.69 -36.30
N GLN A 160 -8.46 -11.83 -36.05
CA GLN A 160 -8.67 -10.37 -36.04
C GLN A 160 -9.18 -9.86 -37.40
N GLN A 161 -8.57 -10.31 -38.50
CA GLN A 161 -9.05 -9.95 -39.87
C GLN A 161 -10.47 -10.45 -40.13
N ASP A 162 -10.85 -11.60 -39.59
CA ASP A 162 -12.19 -12.13 -39.73
C ASP A 162 -13.23 -11.32 -38.95
N ILE A 163 -12.86 -10.80 -37.80
CA ILE A 163 -13.68 -9.86 -37.03
C ILE A 163 -13.85 -8.55 -37.79
N ASP A 164 -12.74 -7.92 -38.21
CA ASP A 164 -12.75 -6.65 -38.94
C ASP A 164 -13.59 -6.74 -40.25
N ALA A 165 -13.62 -7.90 -40.85
CA ALA A 165 -14.43 -8.19 -42.07
C ALA A 165 -15.89 -8.57 -41.76
N GLY A 166 -16.30 -8.58 -40.47
CA GLY A 166 -17.64 -8.97 -40.05
C GLY A 166 -17.99 -10.44 -40.28
N ARG A 167 -16.97 -11.32 -40.36
CA ARG A 167 -17.17 -12.76 -40.55
C ARG A 167 -17.39 -13.51 -39.24
N VAL A 168 -16.93 -12.93 -38.12
CA VAL A 168 -17.16 -13.46 -36.78
C VAL A 168 -18.34 -12.72 -36.16
N PRO A 169 -19.40 -13.42 -35.74
CA PRO A 169 -20.50 -12.80 -35.02
C PRO A 169 -20.03 -12.38 -33.62
N CYS A 170 -20.09 -11.10 -33.35
CA CYS A 170 -19.78 -10.53 -32.04
C CYS A 170 -20.83 -9.47 -31.66
N ASP A 171 -20.99 -9.23 -30.38
CA ASP A 171 -21.84 -8.16 -29.87
C ASP A 171 -21.08 -6.82 -29.94
N HIS A 172 -21.35 -6.06 -31.01
CA HIS A 172 -20.66 -4.77 -31.24
C HIS A 172 -21.03 -3.74 -30.20
N GLU A 173 -22.22 -3.74 -29.62
CA GLU A 173 -22.64 -2.80 -28.58
C GLU A 173 -21.85 -3.06 -27.31
N LEU A 174 -21.71 -4.32 -26.93
CA LEU A 174 -20.87 -4.72 -25.77
C LEU A 174 -19.39 -4.40 -26.00
N LEU A 175 -18.86 -4.64 -27.21
CA LEU A 175 -17.47 -4.30 -27.54
C LEU A 175 -17.20 -2.80 -27.42
N ASP A 176 -18.12 -1.97 -27.91
CA ASP A 176 -17.99 -0.52 -27.80
C ASP A 176 -18.03 -0.09 -26.32
N GLU A 177 -18.91 -0.69 -25.49
CA GLU A 177 -18.97 -0.44 -24.05
C GLU A 177 -17.64 -0.81 -23.35
N LEU A 178 -17.09 -2.00 -23.62
CA LEU A 178 -15.82 -2.45 -23.03
C LEU A 178 -14.63 -1.62 -23.51
N ALA A 179 -14.59 -1.23 -24.78
CA ALA A 179 -13.54 -0.39 -25.33
C ALA A 179 -13.57 1.03 -24.71
N ILE A 180 -14.77 1.58 -24.48
CA ILE A 180 -14.93 2.86 -23.79
C ILE A 180 -14.47 2.76 -22.35
N ALA A 181 -14.84 1.70 -21.63
CA ALA A 181 -14.41 1.45 -20.25
C ALA A 181 -12.86 1.38 -20.17
N GLN A 182 -12.22 0.65 -21.08
CA GLN A 182 -10.77 0.59 -21.17
C GLN A 182 -10.15 1.96 -21.49
N PHE A 183 -10.72 2.72 -22.42
CA PHE A 183 -10.22 4.05 -22.79
C PHE A 183 -10.33 5.05 -21.64
N LEU A 184 -11.39 4.94 -20.82
CA LEU A 184 -11.57 5.77 -19.62
C LEU A 184 -10.68 5.35 -18.44
N GLY A 185 -9.88 4.29 -18.61
CA GLY A 185 -8.98 3.80 -17.56
C GLY A 185 -9.69 2.98 -16.48
N GLU A 186 -10.94 2.57 -16.70
CA GLU A 186 -11.67 1.72 -15.75
C GLU A 186 -11.04 0.32 -15.58
N ASP A 187 -10.21 -0.09 -16.53
CA ASP A 187 -9.42 -1.32 -16.52
C ASP A 187 -7.97 -1.10 -16.04
N GLN A 188 -7.57 0.15 -15.77
CA GLN A 188 -6.24 0.42 -15.22
C GLN A 188 -6.22 0.08 -13.73
N GLU A 189 -5.26 -0.74 -13.35
CA GLU A 189 -4.95 -0.97 -11.95
C GLU A 189 -4.34 0.30 -11.37
N ASP A 190 -4.81 0.68 -10.19
CA ASP A 190 -4.22 1.79 -9.44
C ASP A 190 -2.74 1.44 -9.19
N GLY A 191 -1.84 2.32 -9.59
CA GLY A 191 -0.41 2.09 -9.36
C GLY A 191 -0.09 1.87 -7.89
N ARG A 192 0.97 1.09 -7.63
CA ARG A 192 1.46 0.83 -6.28
C ARG A 192 1.76 2.13 -5.53
N ALA A 193 1.18 2.31 -4.36
CA ALA A 193 1.50 3.44 -3.49
C ALA A 193 2.71 3.11 -2.58
N PHE A 194 3.52 4.12 -2.30
CA PHE A 194 4.60 3.97 -1.33
C PHE A 194 4.03 3.59 0.04
N ALA A 195 4.73 2.67 0.73
CA ALA A 195 4.43 2.30 2.10
C ALA A 195 4.52 3.52 3.02
N GLN A 196 3.55 3.68 3.90
CA GLN A 196 3.55 4.77 4.88
C GLN A 196 4.15 4.28 6.21
N PRO A 197 4.96 5.10 6.88
CA PRO A 197 5.48 4.74 8.19
C PRO A 197 4.36 4.67 9.23
N PRO A 198 4.47 3.80 10.23
CA PRO A 198 3.52 3.76 11.34
C PRO A 198 3.60 5.02 12.18
N VAL A 199 2.44 5.60 12.50
CA VAL A 199 2.35 6.82 13.31
C VAL A 199 1.48 6.62 14.54
N ALA A 200 1.73 7.41 15.58
CA ALA A 200 0.85 7.52 16.73
C ALA A 200 -0.20 8.61 16.47
N LEU A 201 -1.49 8.27 16.59
CA LEU A 201 -2.56 9.27 16.54
C LEU A 201 -2.88 9.79 17.93
N PRO A 202 -3.25 11.09 18.05
CA PRO A 202 -3.75 11.64 19.28
C PRO A 202 -5.09 11.02 19.67
N PRO A 203 -5.47 11.05 20.96
CA PRO A 203 -6.80 10.65 21.40
C PRO A 203 -7.91 11.40 20.65
N PRO A 204 -9.05 10.77 20.31
CA PRO A 204 -10.16 11.42 19.59
C PRO A 204 -10.64 12.75 20.22
N ALA A 205 -10.59 12.86 21.55
CA ALA A 205 -10.96 14.09 22.25
C ALA A 205 -10.03 15.27 21.91
N GLU A 206 -8.74 15.02 21.73
CA GLU A 206 -7.77 16.04 21.33
C GLU A 206 -7.96 16.49 19.89
N VAL A 207 -8.31 15.53 19.00
CA VAL A 207 -8.66 15.82 17.59
C VAL A 207 -9.90 16.72 17.55
N ALA A 208 -10.96 16.39 18.29
CA ALA A 208 -12.19 17.19 18.36
C ALA A 208 -11.92 18.60 18.92
N GLU A 209 -11.09 18.71 19.95
CA GLU A 209 -10.70 20.02 20.52
C GLU A 209 -9.87 20.86 19.52
N ALA A 210 -8.93 20.24 18.79
CA ALA A 210 -8.15 20.90 17.77
C ALA A 210 -9.04 21.42 16.62
N ALA A 211 -10.00 20.60 16.16
CA ALA A 211 -10.98 20.99 15.15
C ALA A 211 -11.83 22.19 15.61
N ALA A 212 -12.26 22.22 16.87
CA ALA A 212 -13.03 23.32 17.43
C ALA A 212 -12.23 24.63 17.53
N ARG A 213 -10.90 24.56 17.61
CA ARG A 213 -10.01 25.74 17.61
C ARG A 213 -9.66 26.25 16.22
N SER A 214 -10.02 25.51 15.16
CA SER A 214 -9.72 25.90 13.78
C SER A 214 -10.34 27.26 13.42
N GLU A 215 -9.49 28.15 12.94
CA GLU A 215 -9.92 29.49 12.50
C GLU A 215 -10.83 29.40 11.27
N THR A 216 -10.56 28.46 10.34
CA THR A 216 -11.43 28.23 9.18
C THR A 216 -12.81 27.76 9.60
N VAL A 217 -12.91 26.82 10.57
CA VAL A 217 -14.21 26.36 11.10
C VAL A 217 -14.99 27.52 11.70
N ARG A 218 -14.34 28.36 12.50
CA ARG A 218 -14.95 29.58 13.05
C ARG A 218 -15.46 30.51 11.96
N ARG A 219 -14.64 30.77 10.93
CA ARG A 219 -14.99 31.64 9.81
C ARG A 219 -16.13 31.08 8.96
N LEU A 220 -16.12 29.80 8.66
CA LEU A 220 -17.19 29.12 7.91
C LEU A 220 -18.53 29.15 8.68
N THR A 221 -18.48 28.99 10.00
CA THR A 221 -19.66 29.12 10.87
C THR A 221 -20.25 30.53 10.80
N LEU A 222 -19.41 31.56 10.97
CA LEU A 222 -19.84 32.97 10.84
C LEU A 222 -20.41 33.29 9.44
N LEU A 223 -19.76 32.80 8.39
CA LEU A 223 -20.23 32.95 7.02
C LEU A 223 -21.59 32.30 6.80
N TYR A 224 -21.78 31.07 7.33
CA TYR A 224 -23.06 30.36 7.27
C TYR A 224 -24.18 31.16 7.93
N GLU A 225 -23.93 31.73 9.12
CA GLU A 225 -24.91 32.55 9.84
C GLU A 225 -25.24 33.85 9.08
N TRP A 226 -24.20 34.49 8.51
CA TRP A 226 -24.35 35.72 7.73
C TRP A 226 -25.11 35.51 6.41
N ALA A 227 -25.00 34.32 5.78
CA ALA A 227 -25.49 34.03 4.42
C ALA A 227 -27.01 33.85 4.33
N ASP A 228 -27.81 34.55 5.15
CA ASP A 228 -29.26 34.45 5.13
C ASP A 228 -29.84 35.44 4.12
N ASP A 229 -30.01 34.97 2.87
CA ASP A 229 -30.68 35.70 1.77
C ASP A 229 -29.91 36.93 1.25
N GLN A 230 -28.57 36.84 1.08
CA GLN A 230 -27.75 37.95 0.57
C GLN A 230 -27.89 38.14 -0.95
N PRO A 231 -28.12 39.34 -1.44
CA PRO A 231 -28.25 39.61 -2.87
C PRO A 231 -26.89 39.54 -3.58
N LEU A 232 -26.87 38.93 -4.77
CA LEU A 232 -25.70 38.90 -5.62
C LEU A 232 -25.84 39.85 -6.83
N THR A 233 -24.70 40.22 -7.42
CA THR A 233 -24.64 40.91 -8.70
C THR A 233 -25.11 40.00 -9.84
N ALA A 234 -25.37 40.57 -11.03
CA ALA A 234 -25.71 39.80 -12.23
C ALA A 234 -24.63 38.77 -12.61
N LYS A 235 -23.39 38.99 -12.19
CA LYS A 235 -22.25 38.05 -12.38
C LYS A 235 -22.13 37.02 -11.25
N GLY A 236 -23.10 36.94 -10.33
CA GLY A 236 -23.08 35.96 -9.22
C GLY A 236 -22.08 36.29 -8.08
N ARG A 237 -21.52 37.51 -8.06
CA ARG A 237 -20.57 37.97 -7.03
C ARG A 237 -21.31 38.77 -5.95
N LEU A 238 -20.74 38.82 -4.73
CA LEU A 238 -21.22 39.74 -3.70
C LEU A 238 -21.12 41.21 -4.18
N ARG A 239 -22.02 42.05 -3.72
CA ARG A 239 -21.90 43.50 -3.90
C ARG A 239 -20.70 44.01 -3.10
N ALA A 240 -20.06 45.07 -3.55
CA ALA A 240 -18.85 45.59 -2.89
C ALA A 240 -19.06 45.98 -1.40
N ALA A 241 -20.28 46.42 -1.03
CA ALA A 241 -20.62 46.71 0.36
C ALA A 241 -20.71 45.42 1.20
N ASP A 242 -21.44 44.43 0.69
CA ASP A 242 -21.68 43.15 1.35
C ASP A 242 -20.35 42.33 1.47
N ALA A 243 -19.49 42.42 0.44
CA ALA A 243 -18.15 41.80 0.47
C ALA A 243 -17.25 42.44 1.55
N ARG A 244 -17.29 43.78 1.72
CA ARG A 244 -16.52 44.45 2.78
C ARG A 244 -17.06 44.13 4.17
N GLU A 245 -18.38 44.09 4.33
CA GLU A 245 -19.00 43.68 5.59
C GLU A 245 -18.61 42.27 5.98
N LEU A 246 -18.70 41.31 5.05
CA LEU A 246 -18.31 39.94 5.28
C LEU A 246 -16.81 39.82 5.57
N ALA A 247 -15.95 40.50 4.82
CA ALA A 247 -14.51 40.53 5.06
C ALA A 247 -14.16 41.01 6.48
N ALA A 248 -14.83 42.09 6.93
CA ALA A 248 -14.66 42.60 8.30
C ALA A 248 -15.17 41.63 9.36
N LEU A 249 -16.30 40.94 9.12
CA LEU A 249 -16.85 39.93 10.01
C LEU A 249 -15.90 38.72 10.17
N LEU A 250 -15.31 38.29 9.05
CA LEU A 250 -14.41 37.13 9.01
C LEU A 250 -12.96 37.48 9.40
N GLY A 251 -12.60 38.77 9.46
CA GLY A 251 -11.23 39.21 9.73
C GLY A 251 -10.27 38.85 8.60
N VAL A 252 -10.69 39.01 7.33
CA VAL A 252 -9.90 38.71 6.13
C VAL A 252 -9.88 39.88 5.18
N GLU A 253 -8.89 39.99 4.30
CA GLU A 253 -8.85 41.03 3.26
C GLU A 253 -9.91 40.79 2.18
N SER A 254 -10.06 39.52 1.76
CA SER A 254 -11.04 39.09 0.77
C SER A 254 -11.81 37.85 1.25
N PRO A 255 -13.15 37.86 1.19
CA PRO A 255 -13.95 36.70 1.60
C PRO A 255 -14.16 35.69 0.48
N GLN A 256 -13.55 35.86 -0.71
CA GLN A 256 -13.89 35.09 -1.91
C GLN A 256 -13.55 33.60 -1.73
N MET A 257 -12.34 33.27 -1.28
CA MET A 257 -11.91 31.89 -1.01
C MET A 257 -12.83 31.20 0.02
N LEU A 258 -13.12 31.87 1.15
CA LEU A 258 -14.01 31.29 2.16
C LEU A 258 -15.45 31.13 1.65
N LEU A 259 -15.91 32.01 0.76
CA LEU A 259 -17.22 31.87 0.13
C LEU A 259 -17.26 30.70 -0.85
N ALA A 260 -16.21 30.50 -1.64
CA ALA A 260 -16.05 29.33 -2.49
C ALA A 260 -16.03 28.06 -1.63
N TRP A 261 -15.22 28.05 -0.58
CA TRP A 261 -15.12 26.92 0.36
C TRP A 261 -16.47 26.57 1.01
N ALA A 262 -17.20 27.59 1.49
CA ALA A 262 -18.54 27.37 2.05
C ALA A 262 -19.55 26.79 1.03
N ARG A 263 -19.41 27.17 -0.26
CA ARG A 263 -20.23 26.60 -1.35
C ARG A 263 -19.87 25.15 -1.63
N THR A 264 -18.60 24.86 -1.78
CA THR A 264 -18.08 23.52 -2.06
C THR A 264 -18.35 22.57 -0.88
N ALA A 265 -18.21 23.06 0.36
CA ALA A 265 -18.59 22.32 1.57
C ALA A 265 -20.11 22.10 1.74
N GLY A 266 -20.93 22.70 0.87
CA GLY A 266 -22.39 22.54 0.92
C GLY A 266 -23.07 23.32 2.06
N LEU A 267 -22.43 24.38 2.56
CA LEU A 267 -23.00 25.24 3.61
C LEU A 267 -23.94 26.29 3.03
N VAL A 268 -23.59 26.86 1.89
CA VAL A 268 -24.36 27.90 1.21
C VAL A 268 -24.57 27.57 -0.26
N ARG A 269 -25.60 28.16 -0.87
CA ARG A 269 -25.89 28.01 -2.31
C ARG A 269 -26.46 29.28 -2.90
N VAL A 270 -26.36 29.41 -4.21
CA VAL A 270 -26.98 30.50 -4.96
C VAL A 270 -28.37 30.08 -5.47
N VAL A 271 -29.40 30.82 -5.11
CA VAL A 271 -30.78 30.58 -5.58
C VAL A 271 -31.37 31.89 -6.06
N LYS A 272 -31.74 31.97 -7.34
CA LYS A 272 -32.34 33.15 -7.97
C LYS A 272 -31.56 34.46 -7.72
N GLY A 273 -30.23 34.40 -7.91
CA GLY A 273 -29.34 35.53 -7.70
C GLY A 273 -29.14 35.96 -6.26
N ARG A 274 -29.43 35.09 -5.31
CA ARG A 274 -29.23 35.31 -3.88
C ARG A 274 -28.44 34.20 -3.25
N LEU A 275 -27.48 34.52 -2.39
CA LEU A 275 -26.75 33.59 -1.56
C LEU A 275 -27.64 33.21 -0.37
N ARG A 276 -27.80 31.91 -0.14
CA ARG A 276 -28.61 31.38 0.94
C ARG A 276 -27.90 30.24 1.65
N ARG A 277 -28.04 30.19 2.96
CA ARG A 277 -27.63 29.03 3.74
C ARG A 277 -28.47 27.80 3.39
N ILE A 278 -27.80 26.62 3.43
CA ILE A 278 -28.46 25.35 3.24
C ILE A 278 -28.97 24.85 4.60
N ALA A 279 -30.29 24.80 4.80
CA ALA A 279 -30.89 24.46 6.10
C ALA A 279 -30.45 23.05 6.59
N LYS A 280 -30.25 22.10 5.67
CA LYS A 280 -29.75 20.74 5.98
C LYS A 280 -28.31 20.73 6.51
N ALA A 281 -27.53 21.79 6.33
CA ALA A 281 -26.17 21.92 6.86
C ALA A 281 -26.14 22.39 8.33
N ALA A 282 -27.26 22.79 8.91
CA ALA A 282 -27.30 23.29 10.29
C ALA A 282 -26.76 22.29 11.35
N PRO A 283 -27.00 20.96 11.26
CA PRO A 283 -26.35 20.01 12.17
C PRO A 283 -24.83 19.97 12.00
N LEU A 284 -24.34 20.01 10.76
CA LEU A 284 -22.90 20.03 10.44
C LEU A 284 -22.21 21.25 11.04
N VAL A 285 -22.79 22.45 10.91
CA VAL A 285 -22.22 23.69 11.45
C VAL A 285 -22.18 23.71 12.99
N ARG A 286 -23.03 22.92 13.65
CA ARG A 286 -23.04 22.79 15.13
C ARG A 286 -22.00 21.79 15.65
N ASP A 287 -21.43 20.98 14.79
CA ASP A 287 -20.40 20.02 15.10
C ASP A 287 -19.06 20.46 14.47
N PRO A 288 -18.18 21.09 15.26
CA PRO A 288 -16.93 21.62 14.74
C PRO A 288 -16.02 20.57 14.09
N GLU A 289 -16.00 19.34 14.62
CA GLU A 289 -15.18 18.25 14.06
C GLU A 289 -15.76 17.80 12.71
N ALA A 290 -17.05 17.59 12.62
CA ALA A 290 -17.70 17.21 11.36
C ALA A 290 -17.57 18.33 10.31
N LEU A 291 -17.68 19.60 10.72
CA LEU A 291 -17.48 20.76 9.82
C LEU A 291 -16.02 20.84 9.35
N TRP A 292 -15.06 20.63 10.26
CA TRP A 292 -13.64 20.61 9.93
C TRP A 292 -13.32 19.51 8.90
N ARG A 293 -13.79 18.28 9.15
CA ARG A 293 -13.61 17.14 8.24
C ARG A 293 -14.21 17.43 6.87
N ARG A 294 -15.40 17.97 6.81
CA ARG A 294 -16.04 18.39 5.56
C ARG A 294 -15.26 19.50 4.85
N ALA A 295 -14.72 20.48 5.59
CA ALA A 295 -13.90 21.52 5.02
C ALA A 295 -12.59 20.96 4.45
N PHE A 296 -11.93 20.04 5.16
CA PHE A 296 -10.71 19.36 4.69
C PHE A 296 -10.97 18.54 3.42
N GLU A 297 -12.02 17.69 3.42
CA GLU A 297 -12.40 16.89 2.25
C GLU A 297 -12.66 17.74 1.00
N ARG A 298 -13.25 18.93 1.18
CA ARG A 298 -13.63 19.83 0.10
C ARG A 298 -12.57 20.86 -0.25
N PHE A 299 -11.46 20.88 0.47
CA PHE A 299 -10.35 21.77 0.21
C PHE A 299 -9.74 21.54 -1.18
N PHE A 300 -9.57 20.28 -1.55
CA PHE A 300 -8.93 19.89 -2.81
C PHE A 300 -9.71 20.31 -4.05
N GLU A 301 -11.02 20.60 -3.92
CA GLU A 301 -11.87 21.10 -5.00
C GLU A 301 -11.74 22.62 -5.22
N LEU A 302 -10.89 23.32 -4.45
CA LEU A 302 -10.82 24.79 -4.45
C LEU A 302 -9.75 25.36 -5.39
N GLY A 303 -8.93 24.55 -6.04
CA GLY A 303 -7.75 24.90 -6.82
C GLY A 303 -7.65 26.35 -7.30
N ALA A 304 -8.45 26.75 -8.28
CA ALA A 304 -8.46 28.09 -8.85
C ALA A 304 -8.85 29.23 -7.87
N GLU A 305 -9.42 28.93 -6.71
CA GLU A 305 -9.90 29.93 -5.73
C GLU A 305 -8.88 30.16 -4.60
N ILE A 306 -7.85 29.32 -4.51
CA ILE A 306 -6.82 29.37 -3.46
C ILE A 306 -5.67 30.28 -3.89
N GLY A 307 -5.12 30.06 -5.08
CA GLY A 307 -3.98 30.79 -5.58
C GLY A 307 -4.33 31.97 -6.49
N THR A 308 -3.47 32.20 -7.46
CA THR A 308 -3.66 33.25 -8.48
C THR A 308 -4.75 32.88 -9.49
N GLY A 309 -5.13 31.61 -9.59
CA GLY A 309 -6.09 31.06 -10.53
C GLY A 309 -5.59 30.92 -11.98
N ASP A 310 -4.37 31.38 -12.25
CA ASP A 310 -3.74 31.33 -13.57
C ASP A 310 -2.51 30.39 -13.63
N SER A 311 -2.19 29.68 -12.54
CA SER A 311 -1.07 28.75 -12.49
C SER A 311 -1.50 27.37 -12.96
N ILE A 312 -0.55 26.61 -13.53
CA ILE A 312 -0.76 25.21 -13.95
C ILE A 312 -1.10 24.29 -12.77
N LEU A 313 -0.67 24.60 -11.55
CA LEU A 313 -1.04 23.86 -10.36
C LEU A 313 -2.55 23.88 -10.10
N SER A 314 -3.24 24.97 -10.43
CA SER A 314 -4.67 25.12 -10.16
C SER A 314 -5.55 24.10 -10.90
N GLU A 315 -5.09 23.57 -12.04
CA GLU A 315 -5.81 22.55 -12.82
C GLU A 315 -5.66 21.15 -12.25
N TRP A 316 -4.54 20.88 -11.54
CA TRP A 316 -4.20 19.58 -10.95
C TRP A 316 -4.17 19.62 -9.42
N PHE A 317 -4.82 20.62 -8.86
CA PHE A 317 -4.79 20.88 -7.42
C PHE A 317 -5.33 19.70 -6.60
N ASP A 318 -6.38 19.05 -7.08
CA ASP A 318 -7.03 17.89 -6.47
C ASP A 318 -6.22 16.58 -6.56
N GLU A 319 -5.22 16.54 -7.44
CA GLU A 319 -4.27 15.42 -7.52
C GLU A 319 -2.98 15.74 -6.74
N ILE A 320 -2.35 16.88 -6.99
CA ILE A 320 -1.02 17.21 -6.49
C ILE A 320 -1.03 17.51 -4.98
N ILE A 321 -1.98 18.32 -4.48
CA ILE A 321 -1.98 18.69 -3.06
C ILE A 321 -2.24 17.51 -2.13
N PRO A 322 -3.11 16.55 -2.45
CA PRO A 322 -3.18 15.30 -1.73
C PRO A 322 -1.84 14.57 -1.61
N ASP A 323 -1.07 14.47 -2.69
CA ASP A 323 0.22 13.79 -2.69
C ASP A 323 1.28 14.54 -1.88
N VAL A 324 1.22 15.88 -1.90
CA VAL A 324 2.03 16.71 -0.99
C VAL A 324 1.71 16.39 0.48
N LEU A 325 0.43 16.23 0.85
CA LEU A 325 0.06 15.85 2.22
C LEU A 325 0.46 14.40 2.55
N ASN A 326 0.37 13.49 1.59
CA ASN A 326 0.86 12.12 1.74
C ASN A 326 2.38 12.09 1.99
N THR A 327 3.15 12.96 1.29
CA THR A 327 4.59 13.13 1.51
C THR A 327 4.91 13.67 2.92
N LEU A 328 4.07 14.55 3.46
CA LEU A 328 4.23 15.08 4.82
C LEU A 328 3.85 14.06 5.91
N TYR A 329 3.14 12.99 5.54
CA TYR A 329 2.68 12.01 6.51
C TYR A 329 3.84 11.19 7.07
N GLY A 330 3.93 11.08 8.39
CA GLY A 330 4.97 10.31 9.07
C GLY A 330 6.37 10.91 9.02
N MET A 331 6.54 12.12 8.47
CA MET A 331 7.85 12.78 8.48
C MET A 331 8.30 13.07 9.93
N PRO A 332 9.54 12.70 10.29
CA PRO A 332 10.03 12.84 11.66
C PRO A 332 10.32 14.30 12.06
N SER A 333 10.52 15.17 11.06
CA SER A 333 10.80 16.60 11.28
C SER A 333 10.11 17.46 10.22
N PRO A 334 9.90 18.78 10.48
CA PRO A 334 9.27 19.67 9.50
C PRO A 334 10.03 19.73 8.18
N LEU A 335 9.33 19.52 7.07
CA LEU A 335 9.89 19.43 5.73
C LEU A 335 10.08 20.85 5.15
N PRO A 336 11.21 21.14 4.50
CA PRO A 336 11.44 22.43 3.85
C PRO A 336 10.47 22.67 2.67
N VAL A 337 9.76 23.80 2.68
CA VAL A 337 8.82 24.14 1.60
C VAL A 337 9.53 24.19 0.25
N ALA A 338 10.79 24.63 0.21
CA ALA A 338 11.59 24.67 -1.02
C ALA A 338 11.75 23.29 -1.70
N ARG A 339 11.81 22.19 -0.92
CA ARG A 339 11.82 20.84 -1.51
C ARG A 339 10.49 20.47 -2.14
N LEU A 340 9.38 20.79 -1.48
CA LEU A 340 8.05 20.55 -2.02
C LEU A 340 7.77 21.39 -3.27
N GLN A 341 8.19 22.65 -3.29
CA GLN A 341 8.12 23.51 -4.46
C GLN A 341 8.85 22.90 -5.67
N GLU A 342 10.05 22.36 -5.44
CA GLU A 342 10.80 21.67 -6.50
C GLU A 342 10.08 20.41 -7.00
N THR A 343 9.64 19.55 -6.07
CA THR A 343 8.94 18.29 -6.43
C THR A 343 7.63 18.57 -7.17
N VAL A 344 6.84 19.55 -6.70
CA VAL A 344 5.59 19.94 -7.35
C VAL A 344 5.86 20.54 -8.73
N TRP A 345 6.92 21.37 -8.86
CA TRP A 345 7.31 21.91 -10.15
C TRP A 345 7.66 20.83 -11.17
N LEU A 346 8.46 19.82 -10.77
CA LEU A 346 8.81 18.71 -11.63
C LEU A 346 7.58 17.89 -12.05
N ALA A 347 6.66 17.63 -11.13
CA ALA A 347 5.40 16.97 -11.46
C ALA A 347 4.55 17.78 -12.46
N CYS A 348 4.48 19.10 -12.31
CA CYS A 348 3.80 19.95 -13.26
C CYS A 348 4.49 19.94 -14.63
N GLN A 349 5.82 19.96 -14.68
CA GLN A 349 6.57 19.89 -15.93
C GLN A 349 6.31 18.58 -16.70
N GLU A 350 6.29 17.45 -16.00
CA GLU A 350 6.00 16.15 -16.60
C GLU A 350 4.59 16.11 -17.21
N LYS A 351 3.59 16.57 -16.47
CA LYS A 351 2.18 16.60 -16.95
C LYS A 351 1.95 17.50 -18.15
N TYR A 352 2.59 18.67 -18.19
CA TYR A 352 2.34 19.67 -19.24
C TYR A 352 3.40 19.71 -20.32
N LEU A 353 4.48 18.98 -20.17
CA LEU A 353 5.67 19.07 -21.06
C LEU A 353 6.16 20.54 -21.23
N VAL A 354 6.13 21.29 -20.14
CA VAL A 354 6.50 22.72 -20.11
C VAL A 354 8.02 22.82 -19.94
N GLU A 355 8.65 23.72 -20.70
CA GLU A 355 10.05 24.08 -20.47
C GLU A 355 10.21 24.80 -19.11
N ASP A 356 11.40 24.72 -18.50
CA ASP A 356 11.69 25.39 -17.23
C ASP A 356 11.64 26.92 -17.42
N ASP A 357 10.47 27.48 -17.12
CA ASP A 357 10.19 28.90 -17.24
C ASP A 357 9.96 29.49 -15.84
N GLU A 358 10.78 30.47 -15.49
CA GLU A 358 10.76 31.14 -14.18
C GLU A 358 9.38 31.75 -13.85
N HIS A 359 8.64 32.19 -14.85
CA HIS A 359 7.31 32.78 -14.66
C HIS A 359 6.28 31.71 -14.21
N TRP A 360 6.25 30.58 -14.92
CA TRP A 360 5.34 29.48 -14.56
C TRP A 360 5.69 28.86 -13.21
N ARG A 361 6.99 28.69 -12.96
CA ARG A 361 7.49 28.20 -11.68
C ARG A 361 7.07 29.10 -10.52
N ALA A 362 7.27 30.41 -10.64
CA ALA A 362 6.86 31.38 -9.61
C ALA A 362 5.35 31.35 -9.35
N GLY A 363 4.55 31.05 -10.36
CA GLY A 363 3.09 30.86 -10.23
C GLY A 363 2.75 29.60 -9.42
N VAL A 364 3.41 28.47 -9.70
CA VAL A 364 3.24 27.21 -8.96
C VAL A 364 3.66 27.37 -7.49
N ASP A 365 4.83 27.99 -7.25
CA ASP A 365 5.35 28.25 -5.91
C ASP A 365 4.37 29.12 -5.09
N ALA A 366 3.83 30.17 -5.71
CA ALA A 366 2.87 31.07 -5.05
C ALA A 366 1.55 30.36 -4.71
N ASP A 367 1.05 29.50 -5.59
CA ASP A 367 -0.18 28.75 -5.35
C ASP A 367 0.02 27.67 -4.28
N LEU A 368 1.19 27.02 -4.23
CA LEU A 368 1.55 26.09 -3.18
C LEU A 368 1.65 26.79 -1.81
N ASP A 369 2.29 27.96 -1.75
CA ASP A 369 2.37 28.77 -0.53
C ASP A 369 0.97 29.19 -0.05
N ALA A 370 0.08 29.58 -0.96
CA ALA A 370 -1.30 29.91 -0.65
C ALA A 370 -2.09 28.70 -0.12
N ALA A 371 -1.85 27.51 -0.71
CA ALA A 371 -2.44 26.26 -0.22
C ALA A 371 -2.00 25.95 1.21
N PHE A 372 -0.70 26.03 1.50
CA PHE A 372 -0.19 25.85 2.86
C PHE A 372 -0.74 26.88 3.84
N ALA A 373 -0.84 28.15 3.46
CA ALA A 373 -1.44 29.19 4.31
C ALA A 373 -2.92 28.87 4.63
N ALA A 374 -3.68 28.39 3.66
CA ALA A 374 -5.08 27.99 3.86
C ALA A 374 -5.20 26.75 4.74
N LEU A 375 -4.35 25.73 4.52
CA LEU A 375 -4.28 24.51 5.36
C LEU A 375 -3.83 24.83 6.79
N ALA A 376 -2.91 25.79 6.99
CA ALA A 376 -2.50 26.25 8.31
C ALA A 376 -3.65 26.96 9.04
N THR A 377 -4.44 27.78 8.32
CA THR A 377 -5.63 28.42 8.88
C THR A 377 -6.72 27.40 9.23
N LEU A 378 -6.83 26.32 8.45
CA LEU A 378 -7.66 25.16 8.77
C LEU A 378 -7.14 24.39 9.99
N GLY A 379 -5.83 24.46 10.25
CA GLY A 379 -5.15 23.73 11.33
C GLY A 379 -4.73 22.31 10.90
N ALA A 380 -4.67 22.04 9.60
CA ALA A 380 -4.19 20.76 9.06
C ALA A 380 -2.66 20.70 9.00
N VAL A 381 -1.99 21.81 8.76
CA VAL A 381 -0.52 21.92 8.78
C VAL A 381 -0.09 23.02 9.73
N GLU A 382 1.16 22.94 10.18
CA GLU A 382 1.85 24.02 10.89
C GLU A 382 3.01 24.52 10.03
N LEU A 383 3.09 25.84 9.88
CA LEU A 383 4.17 26.52 9.19
C LEU A 383 5.11 27.13 10.21
N THR A 384 6.40 26.77 10.10
CA THR A 384 7.46 27.31 10.93
C THR A 384 8.56 27.92 10.06
N HIS A 385 9.57 28.53 10.68
CA HIS A 385 10.71 29.08 9.97
C HIS A 385 11.99 28.68 10.70
N GLY A 386 12.92 28.05 10.00
CA GLY A 386 14.14 27.53 10.61
C GLY A 386 15.11 26.93 9.60
N ILE A 387 16.20 26.35 10.10
CA ILE A 387 17.13 25.57 9.28
C ILE A 387 16.53 24.17 9.09
N ALA A 388 16.58 23.68 7.86
CA ALA A 388 16.12 22.34 7.52
C ALA A 388 16.93 21.26 8.26
N ASP A 389 16.27 20.16 8.62
CA ASP A 389 16.96 18.98 9.14
C ASP A 389 17.92 18.41 8.08
N ALA A 390 19.07 17.91 8.53
CA ALA A 390 20.09 17.31 7.65
C ALA A 390 19.54 16.11 6.84
N LEU A 391 18.54 15.42 7.34
CA LEU A 391 17.82 14.36 6.65
C LEU A 391 17.38 14.79 5.24
N TYR A 392 16.85 16.03 5.10
CA TYR A 392 16.33 16.54 3.84
C TYR A 392 17.40 17.04 2.85
N SER A 393 18.65 16.86 3.16
CA SER A 393 19.79 17.19 2.28
C SER A 393 20.74 16.01 2.06
N SER A 394 20.55 14.90 2.76
CA SER A 394 21.43 13.73 2.69
C SER A 394 21.37 13.04 1.32
N ASP A 395 20.18 12.88 0.76
CA ASP A 395 19.92 12.27 -0.56
C ASP A 395 20.29 13.16 -1.75
N LEU A 396 20.53 14.46 -1.52
CA LEU A 396 20.96 15.39 -2.56
C LEU A 396 22.47 15.31 -2.85
N ARG A 397 23.20 14.53 -2.06
CA ARG A 397 24.64 14.31 -2.25
C ARG A 397 24.88 12.94 -2.87
N PRO A 398 25.87 12.81 -3.77
CA PRO A 398 26.27 11.48 -4.23
C PRO A 398 26.61 10.59 -3.05
N SER A 399 26.15 9.32 -3.07
CA SER A 399 26.54 8.36 -2.06
C SER A 399 28.05 8.10 -2.12
N ASP A 400 28.70 7.92 -0.97
CA ASP A 400 30.15 7.60 -0.91
C ASP A 400 30.48 6.28 -1.63
N ASP A 401 29.49 5.38 -1.77
CA ASP A 401 29.63 4.08 -2.44
C ASP A 401 29.35 4.13 -3.96
N GLY A 402 28.86 5.25 -4.50
CA GLY A 402 28.75 5.53 -5.93
C GLY A 402 27.69 4.73 -6.69
N ASP A 403 26.84 3.97 -6.03
CA ASP A 403 25.91 3.03 -6.66
C ASP A 403 24.53 3.63 -6.99
N GLU A 404 24.11 4.71 -6.35
CA GLU A 404 22.82 5.36 -6.63
C GLU A 404 23.01 6.83 -7.05
N PRO A 405 22.49 7.23 -8.24
CA PRO A 405 22.46 8.64 -8.61
C PRO A 405 21.47 9.40 -7.71
N PRO A 406 21.70 10.71 -7.44
CA PRO A 406 20.72 11.53 -6.73
C PRO A 406 19.35 11.49 -7.41
N PRO A 407 18.25 11.53 -6.65
CA PRO A 407 16.87 11.42 -7.18
C PRO A 407 16.47 12.62 -8.06
N LEU A 408 17.26 13.70 -8.03
CA LEU A 408 17.01 14.93 -8.77
C LEU A 408 18.21 15.26 -9.70
N PRO A 409 17.99 16.04 -10.77
CA PRO A 409 19.07 16.52 -11.62
C PRO A 409 20.16 17.24 -10.81
N PRO A 410 21.45 17.09 -11.17
CA PRO A 410 22.56 17.66 -10.39
C PRO A 410 22.45 19.16 -10.13
N GLU A 411 21.97 19.94 -11.11
CA GLU A 411 21.78 21.38 -11.00
C GLU A 411 20.69 21.74 -9.96
N VAL A 412 19.68 20.91 -9.86
CA VAL A 412 18.59 21.03 -8.86
C VAL A 412 19.14 20.71 -7.48
N CYS A 413 19.90 19.62 -7.35
CA CYS A 413 20.55 19.23 -6.10
C CYS A 413 21.47 20.34 -5.56
N GLU A 414 22.34 20.90 -6.41
CA GLU A 414 23.24 22.01 -6.02
C GLU A 414 22.45 23.24 -5.54
N ARG A 415 21.41 23.62 -6.26
CA ARG A 415 20.54 24.75 -5.89
C ARG A 415 19.85 24.50 -4.54
N LEU A 416 19.26 23.32 -4.35
CA LEU A 416 18.57 22.95 -3.10
C LEU A 416 19.54 22.92 -1.92
N LEU A 417 20.74 22.37 -2.06
CA LEU A 417 21.76 22.34 -1.01
C LEU A 417 22.10 23.75 -0.50
N VAL A 418 22.15 24.75 -1.41
CA VAL A 418 22.38 26.14 -1.02
C VAL A 418 21.18 26.70 -0.27
N VAL A 419 19.96 26.48 -0.77
CA VAL A 419 18.72 27.00 -0.14
C VAL A 419 18.49 26.38 1.24
N LEU A 420 18.71 25.06 1.38
CA LEU A 420 18.48 24.32 2.62
C LEU A 420 19.52 24.62 3.72
N ALA A 421 20.66 25.20 3.37
CA ALA A 421 21.67 25.64 4.33
C ALA A 421 21.26 26.93 5.07
N GLU A 422 20.31 27.69 4.53
CA GLU A 422 19.82 28.94 5.11
C GLU A 422 18.45 28.72 5.78
N PRO A 423 18.10 29.55 6.80
CA PRO A 423 16.78 29.48 7.41
C PRO A 423 15.69 29.80 6.38
N GLY A 424 14.70 28.90 6.30
CA GLY A 424 13.59 29.01 5.35
C GLY A 424 12.24 28.54 5.94
N PRO A 425 11.16 28.59 5.16
CA PRO A 425 9.86 28.09 5.57
C PRO A 425 9.87 26.56 5.63
N LEU A 426 9.31 26.04 6.71
CA LEU A 426 9.17 24.61 6.99
C LEU A 426 7.68 24.30 7.23
N VAL A 427 7.26 23.11 6.82
CA VAL A 427 5.88 22.64 6.98
C VAL A 427 5.83 21.23 7.54
N HIS A 428 4.86 20.95 8.41
CA HIS A 428 4.53 19.61 8.86
C HIS A 428 3.03 19.46 9.13
N LEU A 429 2.54 18.22 9.13
CA LEU A 429 1.16 17.94 9.51
C LEU A 429 0.97 18.15 11.02
N THR A 430 -0.12 18.80 11.38
CA THR A 430 -0.60 18.77 12.78
C THR A 430 -1.18 17.38 13.10
N PRO A 431 -1.35 17.02 14.37
CA PRO A 431 -2.06 15.78 14.73
C PRO A 431 -3.45 15.66 14.07
N LEU A 432 -4.16 16.78 13.91
CA LEU A 432 -5.45 16.84 13.22
C LEU A 432 -5.30 16.58 11.72
N GLY A 433 -4.30 17.19 11.08
CA GLY A 433 -3.96 16.96 9.68
C GLY A 433 -3.51 15.51 9.42
N THR A 434 -2.65 14.96 10.29
CA THR A 434 -2.21 13.55 10.21
C THR A 434 -3.40 12.59 10.25
N SER A 435 -4.35 12.80 11.19
CA SER A 435 -5.57 11.98 11.31
C SER A 435 -6.41 12.03 10.04
N ALA A 436 -6.59 13.21 9.44
CA ALA A 436 -7.41 13.39 8.25
C ALA A 436 -6.73 12.87 6.97
N THR A 437 -5.42 13.10 6.82
CA THR A 437 -4.63 12.56 5.69
C THR A 437 -4.63 11.04 5.73
N ARG A 438 -4.45 10.45 6.93
CA ARG A 438 -4.58 9.00 7.11
C ARG A 438 -5.95 8.47 6.66
N ALA A 439 -7.03 9.09 7.12
CA ALA A 439 -8.38 8.66 6.76
C ALA A 439 -8.62 8.66 5.25
N ARG A 440 -8.03 9.65 4.54
CA ARG A 440 -8.08 9.73 3.09
C ARG A 440 -7.26 8.63 2.42
N MET A 441 -6.00 8.43 2.84
CA MET A 441 -5.14 7.37 2.30
C MET A 441 -5.75 5.97 2.50
N LEU A 442 -6.40 5.73 3.64
CA LEU A 442 -7.13 4.48 3.87
C LEU A 442 -8.33 4.32 2.90
N ALA A 443 -9.04 5.41 2.59
CA ALA A 443 -10.13 5.37 1.61
C ALA A 443 -9.61 5.10 0.18
N ASP A 444 -8.37 5.54 -0.11
CA ASP A 444 -7.65 5.26 -1.36
C ASP A 444 -7.02 3.84 -1.38
N GLY A 445 -7.23 3.04 -0.33
CA GLY A 445 -6.75 1.64 -0.25
C GLY A 445 -5.27 1.49 0.11
N ARG A 446 -4.60 2.56 0.59
CA ARG A 446 -3.19 2.54 0.99
C ARG A 446 -2.98 1.86 2.34
N ASP A 447 -1.80 1.28 2.56
CA ASP A 447 -1.37 0.84 3.90
C ASP A 447 -0.88 2.03 4.72
N VAL A 448 -1.56 2.30 5.84
CA VAL A 448 -1.27 3.45 6.71
C VAL A 448 -1.31 2.99 8.18
N PRO A 449 -0.28 2.27 8.63
CA PRO A 449 -0.25 1.62 9.93
C PRO A 449 -0.24 2.61 11.10
N LEU A 450 -0.69 2.14 12.27
CA LEU A 450 -0.64 2.89 13.53
C LEU A 450 0.26 2.20 14.54
N LEU A 451 0.98 3.01 15.32
CA LEU A 451 1.66 2.51 16.51
C LEU A 451 0.61 2.12 17.57
N GLY A 452 0.77 0.92 18.12
CA GLY A 452 -0.11 0.35 19.14
C GLY A 452 -1.27 -0.49 18.58
N GLU A 453 -1.46 -0.56 17.26
CA GLU A 453 -2.57 -1.34 16.67
C GLU A 453 -2.36 -2.86 16.78
N LEU A 454 -1.12 -3.31 16.94
CA LEU A 454 -0.76 -4.73 17.01
C LEU A 454 -0.67 -5.27 18.44
N ALA A 455 -0.98 -4.49 19.47
CA ALA A 455 -0.85 -4.89 20.88
C ALA A 455 -1.64 -6.16 21.24
N GLY A 456 -2.75 -6.44 20.57
CA GLY A 456 -3.56 -7.65 20.74
C GLY A 456 -3.43 -8.69 19.62
N ALA A 457 -2.48 -8.50 18.68
CA ALA A 457 -2.34 -9.38 17.53
C ALA A 457 -1.84 -10.79 17.92
N PRO A 458 -2.21 -11.84 17.16
CA PRO A 458 -1.61 -13.15 17.31
C PRO A 458 -0.08 -13.08 17.10
N PRO A 459 0.73 -13.85 17.86
CA PRO A 459 2.20 -13.76 17.80
C PRO A 459 2.82 -13.89 16.41
N ALA A 460 2.32 -14.82 15.58
CA ALA A 460 2.81 -15.02 14.22
C ALA A 460 2.47 -13.83 13.29
N GLY A 461 1.25 -13.28 13.44
CA GLY A 461 0.81 -12.10 12.71
C GLY A 461 1.61 -10.85 13.12
N LEU A 462 1.80 -10.63 14.42
CA LEU A 462 2.63 -9.54 14.93
C LEU A 462 4.03 -9.57 14.29
N LEU A 463 4.79 -10.66 14.55
CA LEU A 463 6.17 -10.75 14.07
C LEU A 463 6.28 -10.65 12.54
N GLY A 464 5.32 -11.23 11.83
CA GLY A 464 5.31 -11.18 10.38
C GLY A 464 5.04 -9.80 9.82
N VAL A 465 4.16 -9.00 10.42
CA VAL A 465 3.88 -7.62 10.03
C VAL A 465 5.07 -6.72 10.39
N LEU A 466 5.61 -6.86 11.60
CA LEU A 466 6.78 -6.08 12.02
C LEU A 466 7.98 -6.30 11.11
N ALA A 467 8.23 -7.56 10.71
CA ALA A 467 9.36 -7.89 9.84
C ALA A 467 9.29 -7.32 8.42
N GLN A 468 8.10 -6.92 7.96
CA GLN A 468 7.90 -6.48 6.57
C GLN A 468 7.43 -5.04 6.40
N HIS A 469 6.75 -4.47 7.40
CA HIS A 469 6.05 -3.20 7.25
C HIS A 469 6.46 -2.15 8.28
N TYR A 470 7.34 -2.49 9.24
CA TYR A 470 7.72 -1.57 10.30
C TYR A 470 9.24 -1.35 10.29
N PRO A 471 9.70 -0.09 10.29
CA PRO A 471 11.10 0.21 10.56
C PRO A 471 11.51 -0.27 11.96
N GLU A 472 12.80 -0.44 12.20
CA GLU A 472 13.33 -1.09 13.41
C GLU A 472 12.87 -0.39 14.71
N GLU A 473 12.89 0.94 14.76
CA GLU A 473 12.50 1.71 15.95
C GLU A 473 11.01 1.53 16.27
N GLU A 474 10.14 1.59 15.27
CA GLU A 474 8.70 1.41 15.41
C GLU A 474 8.35 -0.04 15.72
N ALA A 475 9.06 -0.99 15.14
CA ALA A 475 8.92 -2.41 15.47
C ALA A 475 9.27 -2.69 16.94
N ALA A 476 10.29 -2.01 17.49
CA ALA A 476 10.64 -2.11 18.90
C ALA A 476 9.54 -1.54 19.82
N ILE A 477 8.91 -0.42 19.42
CA ILE A 477 7.79 0.19 20.16
C ILE A 477 6.58 -0.76 20.17
N GLU A 478 6.21 -1.32 19.02
CA GLU A 478 5.10 -2.27 18.89
C GLU A 478 5.35 -3.55 19.70
N LEU A 479 6.55 -4.13 19.58
CA LEU A 479 6.92 -5.31 20.36
C LEU A 479 6.87 -5.06 21.87
N ALA A 480 7.35 -3.91 22.33
CA ALA A 480 7.29 -3.52 23.74
C ALA A 480 5.83 -3.35 24.19
N GLY A 481 4.97 -2.76 23.35
CA GLY A 481 3.53 -2.65 23.59
C GLY A 481 2.86 -4.02 23.72
N TRP A 482 3.15 -4.93 22.80
CA TRP A 482 2.64 -6.29 22.83
C TRP A 482 3.10 -7.06 24.09
N LEU A 483 4.40 -7.03 24.41
CA LEU A 483 4.95 -7.66 25.61
C LEU A 483 4.29 -7.10 26.89
N SER A 484 4.07 -5.78 26.94
CA SER A 484 3.39 -5.16 28.07
C SER A 484 1.94 -5.65 28.24
N ALA A 485 1.24 -5.91 27.15
CA ALA A 485 -0.11 -6.45 27.16
C ALA A 485 -0.15 -7.95 27.53
N HIS A 486 0.99 -8.67 27.45
CA HIS A 486 1.13 -10.11 27.69
C HIS A 486 2.10 -10.42 28.84
N ASP A 487 2.12 -9.60 29.90
CA ASP A 487 2.92 -9.81 31.11
C ASP A 487 4.45 -10.00 30.86
N GLY A 488 4.97 -9.55 29.74
CA GLY A 488 6.37 -9.68 29.33
C GLY A 488 6.75 -11.09 28.86
N ASP A 489 5.79 -11.97 28.60
CA ASP A 489 6.04 -13.35 28.16
C ASP A 489 6.46 -13.39 26.67
N THR A 490 7.70 -13.82 26.43
CA THR A 490 8.29 -13.96 25.09
C THR A 490 8.02 -15.35 24.47
N GLU A 491 7.65 -16.35 25.27
CA GLU A 491 7.51 -17.73 24.81
C GLU A 491 6.46 -17.90 23.69
N PRO A 492 5.30 -17.23 23.71
CA PRO A 492 4.35 -17.30 22.59
C PRO A 492 4.93 -16.80 21.25
N LEU A 493 5.80 -15.79 21.29
CA LEU A 493 6.51 -15.29 20.10
C LEU A 493 7.51 -16.31 19.56
N LEU A 494 8.31 -16.91 20.46
CA LEU A 494 9.24 -17.97 20.09
C LEU A 494 8.52 -19.20 19.54
N GLN A 495 7.38 -19.55 20.13
CA GLN A 495 6.57 -20.65 19.62
C GLN A 495 6.04 -20.37 18.22
N ALA A 496 5.61 -19.14 17.95
CA ALA A 496 5.18 -18.73 16.60
C ALA A 496 6.31 -18.86 15.56
N VAL A 497 7.56 -18.53 15.92
CA VAL A 497 8.73 -18.75 15.05
C VAL A 497 8.96 -20.24 14.81
N ARG A 498 8.83 -21.09 15.86
CA ARG A 498 9.00 -22.56 15.72
C ARG A 498 7.94 -23.18 14.83
N ASP A 499 6.70 -22.73 14.96
CA ASP A 499 5.54 -23.26 14.23
C ASP A 499 5.44 -22.73 12.80
N CYS A 500 6.22 -21.70 12.45
CA CYS A 500 6.20 -21.12 11.11
C CYS A 500 6.69 -22.14 10.04
N PRO A 501 5.85 -22.51 9.07
CA PRO A 501 6.22 -23.50 8.07
C PRO A 501 7.14 -22.95 6.98
N TYR A 502 7.29 -21.63 6.88
CA TYR A 502 8.13 -20.93 5.91
C TYR A 502 9.43 -20.47 6.56
N ARG A 503 10.57 -20.99 6.06
CA ARG A 503 11.87 -20.79 6.72
C ARG A 503 12.39 -19.36 6.60
N THR A 504 12.23 -18.74 5.44
CA THR A 504 12.59 -17.32 5.24
C THR A 504 11.77 -16.41 6.15
N ARG A 505 10.47 -16.69 6.32
CA ARG A 505 9.62 -15.94 7.25
C ARG A 505 10.02 -16.19 8.71
N ALA A 506 10.31 -17.43 9.09
CA ALA A 506 10.78 -17.74 10.44
C ALA A 506 12.10 -17.01 10.77
N SER A 507 13.01 -16.90 9.80
CA SER A 507 14.24 -16.12 9.92
C SER A 507 13.96 -14.64 10.14
N ALA A 508 13.10 -14.03 9.31
CA ALA A 508 12.72 -12.63 9.43
C ALA A 508 12.01 -12.34 10.77
N MET A 509 11.11 -13.23 11.21
CA MET A 509 10.43 -13.12 12.50
C MET A 509 11.43 -13.18 13.68
N LEU A 510 12.43 -14.08 13.60
CA LEU A 510 13.47 -14.16 14.63
C LEU A 510 14.38 -12.93 14.62
N ALA A 511 14.72 -12.42 13.44
CA ALA A 511 15.56 -11.22 13.29
C ALA A 511 14.89 -10.00 13.92
N VAL A 512 13.60 -9.74 13.59
CA VAL A 512 12.87 -8.60 14.17
C VAL A 512 12.68 -8.78 15.68
N LEU A 513 12.40 -10.01 16.15
CA LEU A 513 12.28 -10.28 17.58
C LEU A 513 13.60 -10.01 18.32
N ALA A 514 14.73 -10.44 17.74
CA ALA A 514 16.04 -10.23 18.33
C ALA A 514 16.48 -8.75 18.27
N GLY A 515 16.20 -8.04 17.17
CA GLY A 515 16.51 -6.62 17.01
C GLY A 515 15.70 -5.74 17.96
N ALA A 516 14.41 -6.00 18.09
CA ALA A 516 13.49 -5.20 18.88
C ALA A 516 13.45 -5.57 20.38
N HIS A 517 13.91 -6.76 20.79
CA HIS A 517 13.88 -7.20 22.18
C HIS A 517 15.02 -6.61 22.98
N PRO A 518 14.79 -6.07 24.20
CA PRO A 518 15.85 -5.46 25.03
C PRO A 518 17.07 -6.37 25.28
N ASP A 519 16.85 -7.70 25.38
CA ASP A 519 17.88 -8.72 25.60
C ASP A 519 18.12 -9.58 24.33
N GLY A 520 17.88 -9.04 23.14
CA GLY A 520 17.94 -9.77 21.88
C GLY A 520 19.21 -10.59 21.67
N PRO A 521 20.41 -10.04 21.86
CA PRO A 521 21.66 -10.78 21.72
C PRO A 521 21.81 -11.96 22.70
N ALA A 522 21.31 -11.83 23.93
CA ALA A 522 21.29 -12.94 24.89
C ALA A 522 20.23 -13.97 24.52
N LEU A 523 19.12 -13.54 23.91
CA LEU A 523 18.08 -14.40 23.38
C LEU A 523 18.65 -15.32 22.28
N LEU A 524 19.28 -14.77 21.24
CA LEU A 524 19.91 -15.55 20.16
C LEU A 524 20.93 -16.56 20.70
N THR A 525 21.75 -16.17 21.66
CA THR A 525 22.74 -17.06 22.29
C THR A 525 22.07 -18.27 22.99
N ARG A 526 20.92 -18.06 23.65
CA ARG A 526 20.14 -19.18 24.26
C ARG A 526 19.50 -20.06 23.21
N LEU A 527 19.00 -19.47 22.11
CA LEU A 527 18.30 -20.18 21.04
C LEU A 527 19.23 -21.00 20.15
N ARG A 528 20.55 -20.79 20.22
CA ARG A 528 21.55 -21.62 19.52
C ARG A 528 21.32 -23.15 19.66
N HIS A 529 20.81 -23.55 20.82
CA HIS A 529 20.57 -24.97 21.14
C HIS A 529 19.09 -25.37 20.96
N ASP A 530 18.24 -24.48 20.47
CA ASP A 530 16.86 -24.83 20.15
C ASP A 530 16.83 -25.76 18.95
N ARG A 531 16.00 -26.79 19.03
CA ARG A 531 15.97 -27.83 17.99
C ARG A 531 15.43 -27.28 16.66
N VAL A 532 14.49 -26.34 16.70
CA VAL A 532 13.75 -25.85 15.50
C VAL A 532 14.36 -24.59 14.93
N ILE A 533 14.64 -23.62 15.78
CA ILE A 533 15.13 -22.30 15.38
C ILE A 533 16.62 -22.10 15.61
N GLY A 534 17.31 -23.10 16.18
CA GLY A 534 18.77 -23.08 16.40
C GLY A 534 19.57 -22.80 15.14
N PRO A 535 19.29 -23.44 13.98
CA PRO A 535 20.00 -23.14 12.73
C PRO A 535 19.90 -21.66 12.33
N ILE A 536 18.71 -21.05 12.41
CA ILE A 536 18.50 -19.63 12.13
C ILE A 536 19.26 -18.75 13.14
N ALA A 537 19.16 -19.08 14.44
CA ALA A 537 19.86 -18.32 15.48
C ALA A 537 21.39 -18.40 15.34
N MET A 538 21.94 -19.55 14.93
CA MET A 538 23.37 -19.70 14.66
C MET A 538 23.81 -18.87 13.45
N THR A 539 23.01 -18.85 12.38
CA THR A 539 23.28 -18.00 11.21
C THR A 539 23.36 -16.53 11.62
N ALA A 540 22.36 -16.03 12.33
CA ALA A 540 22.35 -14.66 12.83
C ALA A 540 23.56 -14.34 13.73
N LEU A 541 23.93 -15.23 14.66
CA LEU A 541 25.11 -15.07 15.51
C LEU A 541 26.44 -15.06 14.75
N VAL A 542 26.54 -15.80 13.65
CA VAL A 542 27.73 -15.81 12.78
C VAL A 542 27.80 -14.50 11.99
N GLU A 543 26.70 -14.04 11.41
CA GLU A 543 26.60 -12.77 10.67
C GLU A 543 26.94 -11.56 11.57
N GLU A 544 26.49 -11.58 12.83
CA GLU A 544 26.86 -10.57 13.85
C GLU A 544 28.33 -10.69 14.34
N GLY A 545 29.09 -11.70 13.89
CA GLY A 545 30.46 -11.95 14.34
C GLY A 545 30.57 -12.42 15.81
N ARG A 546 29.48 -12.92 16.39
CA ARG A 546 29.39 -13.37 17.80
C ARG A 546 29.59 -14.88 17.96
N LEU A 547 29.54 -15.61 16.87
CA LEU A 547 29.86 -17.03 16.80
C LEU A 547 30.83 -17.25 15.64
N SER A 548 31.97 -17.92 15.94
CA SER A 548 32.92 -18.28 14.88
C SER A 548 32.49 -19.57 14.16
N HIS A 549 32.78 -19.67 12.88
CA HIS A 549 32.62 -20.93 12.14
C HIS A 549 33.41 -22.08 12.75
N ASP A 550 34.56 -21.79 13.40
CA ASP A 550 35.39 -22.79 14.04
C ASP A 550 34.76 -23.40 15.33
N ASP A 551 33.76 -22.67 15.90
CA ASP A 551 33.03 -23.13 17.09
C ASP A 551 31.78 -23.98 16.75
N LEU A 552 31.50 -24.17 15.46
CA LEU A 552 30.37 -24.96 14.97
C LEU A 552 30.77 -26.44 14.79
N THR A 553 29.92 -27.34 15.26
CA THR A 553 30.07 -28.78 14.97
C THR A 553 29.69 -29.09 13.50
N ALA A 554 30.06 -30.25 12.99
CA ALA A 554 29.65 -30.71 11.66
C ALA A 554 28.11 -30.78 11.51
N ASP A 555 27.42 -31.14 12.59
CA ASP A 555 25.95 -31.19 12.61
C ASP A 555 25.34 -29.77 12.58
N ASP A 556 25.93 -28.83 13.29
CA ASP A 556 25.52 -27.40 13.24
C ASP A 556 25.70 -26.85 11.82
N GLN A 557 26.85 -27.08 11.19
CA GLN A 557 27.13 -26.65 9.82
C GLN A 557 26.14 -27.26 8.81
N LEU A 558 25.84 -28.56 8.95
CA LEU A 558 24.84 -29.20 8.09
C LEU A 558 23.44 -28.62 8.31
N ALA A 559 23.06 -28.34 9.55
CA ALA A 559 21.77 -27.74 9.86
C ALA A 559 21.62 -26.31 9.27
N MET A 560 22.65 -25.48 9.40
CA MET A 560 22.69 -24.14 8.81
C MET A 560 22.67 -24.20 7.27
N LEU A 561 23.44 -25.11 6.67
CA LEU A 561 23.45 -25.30 5.22
C LEU A 561 22.08 -25.79 4.71
N THR A 562 21.45 -26.72 5.45
CA THR A 562 20.09 -27.16 5.12
C THR A 562 19.11 -26.00 5.18
N GLU A 563 19.17 -25.17 6.24
CA GLU A 563 18.35 -23.97 6.38
C GLU A 563 18.53 -23.02 5.18
N ALA A 564 19.78 -22.75 4.79
CA ALA A 564 20.10 -21.89 3.65
C ALA A 564 19.54 -22.43 2.33
N MET A 565 19.63 -23.73 2.08
CA MET A 565 19.08 -24.36 0.87
C MET A 565 17.54 -24.35 0.85
N LEU A 566 16.90 -24.55 2.01
CA LEU A 566 15.45 -24.45 2.12
C LEU A 566 14.97 -23.00 1.91
N ALA A 567 15.71 -22.03 2.47
CA ALA A 567 15.42 -20.61 2.27
C ALA A 567 15.60 -20.20 0.80
N LEU A 568 16.64 -20.67 0.13
CA LEU A 568 16.89 -20.41 -1.29
C LEU A 568 15.73 -20.95 -2.17
N LEU A 569 15.25 -22.16 -1.86
CA LEU A 569 14.09 -22.73 -2.54
C LEU A 569 12.81 -21.92 -2.34
N GLU A 570 12.63 -21.31 -1.18
CA GLU A 570 11.48 -20.46 -0.87
C GLU A 570 11.55 -19.07 -1.55
N MET A 571 12.75 -18.53 -1.79
CA MET A 571 12.95 -17.21 -2.37
C MET A 571 12.91 -17.20 -3.90
N GLY A 572 13.61 -18.14 -4.52
CA GLY A 572 13.78 -18.16 -5.97
C GLY A 572 13.36 -19.47 -6.63
N GLY A 573 12.59 -20.31 -5.92
CA GLY A 573 12.08 -21.55 -6.47
C GLY A 573 13.16 -22.60 -6.80
N PRO A 574 12.79 -23.65 -7.57
CA PRO A 574 13.73 -24.69 -7.95
C PRO A 574 14.89 -24.22 -8.83
N GLU A 575 14.68 -23.16 -9.63
CA GLU A 575 15.68 -22.63 -10.56
C GLU A 575 16.86 -22.03 -9.80
N ALA A 576 16.60 -21.21 -8.79
CA ALA A 576 17.66 -20.64 -7.96
C ALA A 576 18.53 -21.71 -7.27
N VAL A 577 17.89 -22.81 -6.83
CA VAL A 577 18.62 -23.94 -6.25
C VAL A 577 19.47 -24.65 -7.31
N HIS A 578 18.96 -24.85 -8.53
CA HIS A 578 19.70 -25.45 -9.62
C HIS A 578 20.89 -24.59 -10.03
N ASP A 579 20.74 -23.28 -10.12
CA ASP A 579 21.82 -22.35 -10.46
C ASP A 579 22.91 -22.37 -9.40
N GLN A 580 22.54 -22.38 -8.12
CA GLN A 580 23.50 -22.53 -7.02
C GLN A 580 24.26 -23.86 -7.10
N LEU A 581 23.56 -24.96 -7.39
CA LEU A 581 24.17 -26.28 -7.54
C LEU A 581 25.08 -26.36 -8.78
N ALA A 582 24.75 -25.65 -9.86
CA ALA A 582 25.57 -25.61 -11.08
C ALA A 582 26.95 -24.95 -10.87
N THR A 583 27.11 -24.15 -9.82
CA THR A 583 28.43 -23.59 -9.44
C THR A 583 29.38 -24.65 -8.87
N LEU A 584 28.86 -25.80 -8.47
CA LEU A 584 29.63 -26.91 -7.85
C LEU A 584 29.98 -28.00 -8.88
N PRO A 585 31.09 -28.75 -8.68
CA PRO A 585 31.31 -29.98 -9.43
C PRO A 585 30.14 -30.96 -9.21
N THR A 586 29.70 -31.66 -10.27
CA THR A 586 28.54 -32.57 -10.23
C THR A 586 28.55 -33.57 -9.06
N PRO A 587 29.66 -34.21 -8.69
CA PRO A 587 29.67 -35.11 -7.51
C PRO A 587 29.37 -34.34 -6.20
N ALA A 588 29.94 -33.16 -6.03
CA ALA A 588 29.72 -32.33 -4.83
C ALA A 588 28.28 -31.81 -4.75
N ALA A 589 27.68 -31.43 -5.88
CA ALA A 589 26.26 -31.04 -5.95
C ALA A 589 25.34 -32.21 -5.54
N HIS A 590 25.60 -33.45 -6.02
CA HIS A 590 24.84 -34.62 -5.61
C HIS A 590 25.01 -34.97 -4.13
N GLU A 591 26.22 -34.87 -3.60
CA GLU A 591 26.50 -35.10 -2.17
C GLU A 591 25.75 -34.06 -1.31
N LEU A 592 25.77 -32.81 -1.71
CA LEU A 592 25.06 -31.74 -1.03
C LEU A 592 23.53 -31.98 -1.02
N VAL A 593 22.93 -32.24 -2.19
CA VAL A 593 21.49 -32.54 -2.29
C VAL A 593 21.12 -33.77 -1.44
N GLN A 594 21.94 -34.82 -1.44
CA GLN A 594 21.72 -36.00 -0.61
C GLN A 594 21.81 -35.66 0.89
N ALA A 595 22.79 -34.86 1.31
CA ALA A 595 22.97 -34.45 2.69
C ALA A 595 21.77 -33.61 3.19
N VAL A 596 21.31 -32.64 2.39
CA VAL A 596 20.12 -31.83 2.72
C VAL A 596 18.87 -32.71 2.78
N ALA A 597 18.62 -33.56 1.77
CA ALA A 597 17.43 -34.40 1.70
C ALA A 597 17.35 -35.44 2.84
N THR A 598 18.50 -35.86 3.40
CA THR A 598 18.57 -36.82 4.53
C THR A 598 18.83 -36.14 5.87
N SER A 599 18.92 -34.80 5.89
CA SER A 599 19.15 -34.02 7.11
C SER A 599 18.03 -34.28 8.14
N PRO A 600 18.36 -34.40 9.44
CA PRO A 600 17.35 -34.43 10.49
C PRO A 600 16.75 -33.08 10.82
N HIS A 601 16.75 -32.17 9.86
CA HIS A 601 16.24 -30.81 10.01
C HIS A 601 14.75 -30.83 10.44
N PRO A 602 14.33 -29.97 11.38
CA PRO A 602 13.01 -30.06 12.03
C PRO A 602 11.86 -29.44 11.23
N ALA A 603 12.07 -29.02 9.98
CA ALA A 603 11.05 -28.43 9.11
C ALA A 603 10.55 -29.44 8.06
N PRO A 604 9.61 -30.35 8.41
CA PRO A 604 9.23 -31.45 7.53
C PRO A 604 8.58 -31.01 6.23
N THR A 605 7.78 -29.95 6.26
CA THR A 605 7.12 -29.42 5.06
C THR A 605 8.14 -28.90 4.06
N ALA A 606 9.07 -28.04 4.49
CA ALA A 606 10.11 -27.49 3.63
C ALA A 606 11.05 -28.58 3.08
N LEU A 607 11.41 -29.60 3.91
CA LEU A 607 12.17 -30.76 3.43
C LEU A 607 11.40 -31.59 2.39
N THR A 608 10.09 -31.74 2.54
CA THR A 608 9.24 -32.42 1.56
C THR A 608 9.23 -31.68 0.22
N ASP A 609 9.12 -30.36 0.25
CA ASP A 609 9.23 -29.54 -0.96
C ASP A 609 10.60 -29.71 -1.61
N PHE A 610 11.68 -29.58 -0.85
CA PHE A 610 13.04 -29.78 -1.36
C PHE A 610 13.23 -31.17 -1.96
N HIS A 611 12.76 -32.20 -1.28
CA HIS A 611 12.83 -33.58 -1.77
C HIS A 611 12.06 -33.76 -3.09
N THR A 612 10.88 -33.18 -3.18
CA THR A 612 10.01 -33.34 -4.34
C THR A 612 10.52 -32.56 -5.55
N LEU A 613 10.96 -31.33 -5.35
CA LEU A 613 11.29 -30.39 -6.41
C LEU A 613 12.77 -30.50 -6.85
N ILE A 614 13.67 -30.86 -5.95
CA ILE A 614 15.11 -30.85 -6.19
C ILE A 614 15.68 -32.29 -6.14
N ALA A 615 15.55 -32.97 -5.01
CA ALA A 615 16.25 -34.24 -4.81
C ALA A 615 15.72 -35.37 -5.72
N THR A 616 14.40 -35.49 -5.87
CA THR A 616 13.80 -36.54 -6.72
C THR A 616 14.17 -36.37 -8.21
N PRO A 617 14.12 -35.19 -8.82
CA PRO A 617 14.55 -34.98 -10.21
C PRO A 617 16.05 -35.25 -10.41
N LEU A 618 16.92 -34.77 -9.51
CA LEU A 618 18.37 -34.85 -9.66
C LEU A 618 18.96 -36.23 -9.33
N LEU A 619 18.38 -36.94 -8.38
CA LEU A 619 18.89 -38.22 -7.89
C LEU A 619 18.26 -39.44 -8.59
N ARG A 620 17.35 -39.27 -9.55
CA ARG A 620 16.83 -40.38 -10.38
C ARG A 620 17.95 -40.94 -11.24
N PRO A 621 18.22 -42.25 -11.20
CA PRO A 621 19.13 -42.87 -12.17
C PRO A 621 18.53 -42.74 -13.58
N HIS A 622 19.31 -42.22 -14.52
CA HIS A 622 18.97 -42.12 -15.96
C HIS A 622 18.91 -43.51 -16.58
#